data_c601e591917fd53edc371ab6a3c91679
#
_entry.id   c601e591917fd53edc371ab6a3c91679
#
_cell.length_a   1.000
_cell.length_b   1.000
_cell.length_c   1.000
_cell.angle_alpha   90.00
_cell.angle_beta   90.00
_cell.angle_gamma   90.00
#
_symmetry.space_group_name_H-M   'P 1'
#
loop_
_entity.id
_entity.type
_entity.pdbx_description
1 polymer ?
#
loop_
_entity_poly.entity_id
_entity_poly.type
_entity_poly.pdbx_seq_one_letter_code
_entity_poly.pdbx_strand_id
1 'polypeptide(L)'
;IDSNGILHVSAKDKATGKSQQIRIEASSGLSDAEIKRMKDEATANAEADRLARERVDKLNSADTLIFQTEKQLKEFGDKLPENKKEPLKIALEELKAAHKSDDLASIDAAMEKLNAAWQAASTEMYQAAQQPAGEAPQGDAAQTPNDEVTDVDFEEVKDNK
;
A
#
# COMPACT_ATOMS: atom_id res chain seq x y z
N ILE A 1 -32.91 26.61 -3.25
CA ILE A 1 -31.73 26.11 -2.52
C ILE A 1 -30.81 25.55 -3.56
N ASP A 2 -29.57 26.01 -3.57
CA ASP A 2 -28.55 25.49 -4.50
C ASP A 2 -27.89 24.19 -3.96
N SER A 3 -26.98 23.59 -4.74
CA SER A 3 -26.26 22.36 -4.37
C SER A 3 -25.35 22.54 -3.13
N ASN A 4 -25.08 23.77 -2.70
CA ASN A 4 -24.28 24.10 -1.53
C ASN A 4 -25.15 24.40 -0.30
N GLY A 5 -26.48 24.22 -0.39
CA GLY A 5 -27.40 24.47 0.71
C GLY A 5 -27.73 25.95 0.90
N ILE A 6 -27.39 26.83 -0.04
CA ILE A 6 -27.66 28.29 0.04
C ILE A 6 -29.07 28.55 -0.48
N LEU A 7 -29.86 29.28 0.32
CA LEU A 7 -31.20 29.69 -0.06
C LEU A 7 -31.17 31.08 -0.68
N HIS A 8 -31.61 31.19 -1.92
CA HIS A 8 -31.81 32.47 -2.63
C HIS A 8 -33.29 32.82 -2.62
N VAL A 9 -33.61 33.96 -2.03
CA VAL A 9 -35.00 34.50 -2.00
C VAL A 9 -35.03 35.81 -2.76
N SER A 10 -35.92 35.92 -3.73
CA SER A 10 -36.13 37.17 -4.46
C SER A 10 -37.59 37.55 -4.39
N ALA A 11 -37.85 38.86 -4.23
CA ALA A 11 -39.17 39.47 -4.29
C ALA A 11 -39.17 40.60 -5.32
N LYS A 12 -40.17 40.62 -6.19
CA LYS A 12 -40.35 41.67 -7.19
C LYS A 12 -41.71 42.36 -7.01
N ASP A 13 -41.70 43.68 -6.82
CA ASP A 13 -42.90 44.46 -6.83
C ASP A 13 -43.41 44.62 -8.27
N LYS A 14 -44.64 44.16 -8.52
CA LYS A 14 -45.25 44.21 -9.85
C LYS A 14 -45.67 45.62 -10.28
N ALA A 15 -45.93 46.53 -9.34
CA ALA A 15 -46.37 47.86 -9.65
C ALA A 15 -45.19 48.79 -10.01
N THR A 16 -44.09 48.70 -9.29
CA THR A 16 -42.94 49.57 -9.47
C THR A 16 -41.78 48.93 -10.24
N GLY A 17 -41.85 47.60 -10.46
CA GLY A 17 -40.79 46.81 -11.10
C GLY A 17 -39.55 46.60 -10.25
N LYS A 18 -39.49 47.14 -9.04
CA LYS A 18 -38.36 47.01 -8.13
C LYS A 18 -38.23 45.53 -7.66
N SER A 19 -37.00 45.03 -7.61
CA SER A 19 -36.69 43.73 -7.08
C SER A 19 -35.67 43.81 -5.95
N GLN A 20 -35.88 42.97 -4.94
CA GLN A 20 -34.96 42.73 -3.82
C GLN A 20 -34.57 41.29 -3.82
N GLN A 21 -33.32 40.99 -3.52
CA GLN A 21 -32.81 39.64 -3.41
C GLN A 21 -32.00 39.51 -2.12
N ILE A 22 -32.23 38.43 -1.41
CA ILE A 22 -31.45 38.02 -0.23
C ILE A 22 -30.88 36.65 -0.43
N ARG A 23 -29.65 36.45 -0.03
CA ARG A 23 -28.98 35.19 0.05
C ARG A 23 -28.89 34.77 1.52
N ILE A 24 -29.39 33.61 1.84
CA ILE A 24 -29.36 33.03 3.18
C ILE A 24 -28.45 31.81 3.14
N GLU A 25 -27.36 31.89 3.86
CA GLU A 25 -26.41 30.78 4.04
C GLU A 25 -26.67 30.11 5.37
N ALA A 26 -26.54 28.78 5.43
CA ALA A 26 -26.58 28.06 6.70
C ALA A 26 -25.38 28.56 7.53
N SER A 27 -25.64 29.11 8.72
CA SER A 27 -24.57 29.39 9.67
C SER A 27 -23.99 28.07 10.15
N SER A 28 -22.68 27.84 9.97
CA SER A 28 -21.97 26.68 10.51
C SER A 28 -21.91 26.70 12.05
N GLY A 29 -22.42 27.72 12.68
CA GLY A 29 -22.31 27.93 14.12
C GLY A 29 -20.92 28.36 14.60
N LEU A 30 -19.96 28.45 13.70
CA LEU A 30 -18.59 28.89 14.00
C LEU A 30 -18.41 30.37 13.64
N SER A 31 -17.77 31.12 14.51
CA SER A 31 -17.34 32.50 14.23
C SER A 31 -16.04 32.51 13.41
N ASP A 32 -15.78 33.61 12.69
CA ASP A 32 -14.51 33.76 11.95
C ASP A 32 -13.28 33.63 12.85
N ALA A 33 -13.38 34.03 14.10
CA ALA A 33 -12.31 33.89 15.09
C ALA A 33 -12.06 32.42 15.44
N GLU A 34 -13.10 31.61 15.56
CA GLU A 34 -12.98 30.17 15.81
C GLU A 34 -12.40 29.44 14.59
N ILE A 35 -12.84 29.78 13.39
CA ILE A 35 -12.28 29.24 12.15
C ILE A 35 -10.78 29.56 12.04
N LYS A 36 -10.39 30.80 12.35
CA LYS A 36 -8.99 31.19 12.34
C LYS A 36 -8.19 30.40 13.36
N ARG A 37 -8.68 30.29 14.60
CA ARG A 37 -8.01 29.52 15.65
C ARG A 37 -7.82 28.07 15.23
N MET A 38 -8.86 27.41 14.68
CA MET A 38 -8.78 26.02 14.23
C MET A 38 -7.75 25.85 13.11
N LYS A 39 -7.67 26.80 12.19
CA LYS A 39 -6.64 26.78 11.13
C LYS A 39 -5.22 26.92 11.68
N ASP A 40 -5.03 27.83 12.62
CA ASP A 40 -3.74 28.06 13.26
C ASP A 40 -3.33 26.83 14.08
N GLU A 41 -4.25 26.23 14.83
CA GLU A 41 -4.03 24.98 15.56
C GLU A 41 -3.69 23.79 14.62
N ALA A 42 -4.42 23.65 13.51
CA ALA A 42 -4.13 22.62 12.51
C ALA A 42 -2.74 22.81 11.89
N THR A 43 -2.35 24.05 11.60
CA THR A 43 -1.03 24.36 11.05
C THR A 43 0.08 24.08 12.08
N ALA A 44 -0.14 24.43 13.35
CA ALA A 44 0.83 24.19 14.42
C ALA A 44 1.05 22.69 14.70
N ASN A 45 -0.01 21.88 14.54
CA ASN A 45 0.07 20.43 14.79
C ASN A 45 0.44 19.62 13.55
N ALA A 46 0.47 20.21 12.36
CA ALA A 46 0.69 19.50 11.10
C ALA A 46 1.96 18.64 11.09
N GLU A 47 3.05 19.13 11.68
CA GLU A 47 4.31 18.37 11.74
C GLU A 47 4.22 17.19 12.72
N ALA A 48 3.61 17.39 13.88
CA ALA A 48 3.39 16.31 14.85
C ALA A 48 2.47 15.22 14.28
N ASP A 49 1.42 15.62 13.57
CA ASP A 49 0.49 14.71 12.92
C ASP A 49 1.18 13.92 11.80
N ARG A 50 2.07 14.57 11.03
CA ARG A 50 2.88 13.91 10.00
C ARG A 50 3.78 12.84 10.60
N LEU A 51 4.50 13.17 11.67
CA LEU A 51 5.38 12.23 12.37
C LEU A 51 4.61 11.06 12.98
N ALA A 52 3.43 11.35 13.57
CA ALA A 52 2.56 10.32 14.12
C ALA A 52 2.07 9.34 13.02
N ARG A 53 1.69 9.88 11.86
CA ARG A 53 1.29 9.07 10.69
C ARG A 53 2.44 8.21 10.19
N GLU A 54 3.63 8.78 9.97
CA GLU A 54 4.82 8.05 9.52
C GLU A 54 5.16 6.90 10.47
N ARG A 55 5.04 7.13 11.78
CA ARG A 55 5.23 6.09 12.79
C ARG A 55 4.24 4.94 12.61
N VAL A 56 2.95 5.24 12.50
CA VAL A 56 1.91 4.23 12.31
C VAL A 56 2.11 3.45 11.01
N ASP A 57 2.45 4.14 9.92
CA ASP A 57 2.69 3.51 8.62
C ASP A 57 3.90 2.56 8.68
N LYS A 58 4.96 2.92 9.37
CA LYS A 58 6.13 2.05 9.59
C LYS A 58 5.79 0.81 10.43
N LEU A 59 5.07 0.99 11.53
CA LEU A 59 4.63 -0.12 12.36
C LEU A 59 3.76 -1.11 11.57
N ASN A 60 2.78 -0.62 10.81
CA ASN A 60 1.93 -1.44 9.96
C ASN A 60 2.72 -2.17 8.86
N SER A 61 3.74 -1.52 8.30
CA SER A 61 4.63 -2.13 7.31
C SER A 61 5.46 -3.25 7.93
N ALA A 62 5.97 -3.06 9.14
CA ALA A 62 6.70 -4.07 9.89
C ALA A 62 5.80 -5.27 10.24
N ASP A 63 4.58 -5.04 10.72
CA ASP A 63 3.60 -6.10 11.00
C ASP A 63 3.28 -6.92 9.75
N THR A 64 3.07 -6.24 8.63
CA THR A 64 2.80 -6.90 7.35
C THR A 64 3.96 -7.78 6.93
N LEU A 65 5.20 -7.28 7.04
CA LEU A 65 6.41 -8.01 6.68
C LEU A 65 6.66 -9.20 7.61
N ILE A 66 6.43 -9.06 8.91
CA ILE A 66 6.50 -10.16 9.90
C ILE A 66 5.52 -11.26 9.50
N PHE A 67 4.25 -10.91 9.28
CA PHE A 67 3.21 -11.87 8.93
C PHE A 67 3.50 -12.59 7.61
N GLN A 68 3.92 -11.85 6.58
CA GLN A 68 4.28 -12.43 5.29
C GLN A 68 5.46 -13.37 5.41
N THR A 69 6.50 -12.98 6.17
CA THR A 69 7.70 -13.81 6.38
C THR A 69 7.36 -15.09 7.13
N GLU A 70 6.55 -15.01 8.19
CA GLU A 70 6.11 -16.21 8.92
C GLU A 70 5.32 -17.17 8.04
N LYS A 71 4.42 -16.63 7.21
CA LYS A 71 3.65 -17.41 6.27
C LYS A 71 4.54 -18.09 5.24
N GLN A 72 5.47 -17.34 4.64
CA GLN A 72 6.40 -17.88 3.65
C GLN A 72 7.36 -18.94 4.23
N LEU A 73 7.84 -18.73 5.47
CA LEU A 73 8.65 -19.73 6.17
C LEU A 73 7.87 -21.01 6.47
N LYS A 74 6.56 -20.94 6.72
CA LYS A 74 5.71 -22.13 6.89
C LYS A 74 5.45 -22.85 5.56
N GLU A 75 5.23 -22.11 4.48
CA GLU A 75 4.89 -22.68 3.17
C GLU A 75 6.13 -23.22 2.42
N PHE A 76 7.24 -22.53 2.52
CA PHE A 76 8.45 -22.81 1.73
C PHE A 76 9.69 -23.15 2.55
N GLY A 77 9.59 -23.10 3.89
CA GLY A 77 10.74 -23.33 4.77
C GLY A 77 11.41 -24.70 4.59
N ASP A 78 10.65 -25.72 4.19
CA ASP A 78 11.19 -27.05 3.90
C ASP A 78 11.96 -27.13 2.58
N LYS A 79 11.70 -26.16 1.68
CA LYS A 79 12.38 -26.04 0.38
C LYS A 79 13.61 -25.14 0.43
N LEU A 80 13.78 -24.39 1.54
CA LEU A 80 14.92 -23.51 1.75
C LEU A 80 16.09 -24.27 2.35
N PRO A 81 17.33 -24.08 1.83
CA PRO A 81 18.53 -24.59 2.47
C PRO A 81 18.66 -24.05 3.92
N GLU A 82 19.12 -24.88 4.83
CA GLU A 82 19.22 -24.54 6.26
C GLU A 82 20.12 -23.32 6.50
N ASN A 83 21.18 -23.15 5.70
CA ASN A 83 22.08 -22.00 5.73
C ASN A 83 21.40 -20.67 5.38
N LYS A 84 20.21 -20.69 4.75
CA LYS A 84 19.40 -19.48 4.43
C LYS A 84 18.20 -19.33 5.37
N LYS A 85 17.69 -20.44 5.88
CA LYS A 85 16.57 -20.46 6.81
C LYS A 85 16.92 -19.83 8.16
N GLU A 86 18.12 -20.13 8.68
CA GLU A 86 18.59 -19.52 9.94
C GLU A 86 18.71 -17.99 9.89
N PRO A 87 19.39 -17.38 8.90
CA PRO A 87 19.45 -15.92 8.79
C PRO A 87 18.08 -15.25 8.69
N LEU A 88 17.12 -15.89 7.99
CA LEU A 88 15.75 -15.39 7.89
C LEU A 88 15.02 -15.41 9.24
N LYS A 89 15.18 -16.49 10.02
CA LYS A 89 14.59 -16.56 11.36
C LYS A 89 15.19 -15.51 12.30
N ILE A 90 16.51 -15.33 12.27
CA ILE A 90 17.18 -14.34 13.09
C ILE A 90 16.69 -12.93 12.73
N ALA A 91 16.68 -12.58 11.45
CA ALA A 91 16.20 -11.28 10.99
C ALA A 91 14.71 -11.05 11.32
N LEU A 92 13.88 -12.09 11.26
CA LEU A 92 12.48 -12.03 11.68
C LEU A 92 12.33 -11.74 13.17
N GLU A 93 13.11 -12.40 14.03
CA GLU A 93 13.07 -12.15 15.48
C GLU A 93 13.62 -10.77 15.84
N GLU A 94 14.67 -10.29 15.14
CA GLU A 94 15.14 -8.91 15.27
C GLU A 94 14.04 -7.90 14.92
N LEU A 95 13.30 -8.12 13.84
CA LEU A 95 12.20 -7.23 13.45
C LEU A 95 11.05 -7.26 14.46
N LYS A 96 10.69 -8.42 14.99
CA LYS A 96 9.69 -8.55 16.05
C LYS A 96 10.11 -7.83 17.33
N ALA A 97 11.39 -7.92 17.70
CA ALA A 97 11.93 -7.24 18.87
C ALA A 97 11.91 -5.72 18.69
N ALA A 98 12.35 -5.24 17.52
CA ALA A 98 12.33 -3.82 17.16
C ALA A 98 10.88 -3.27 17.14
N HIS A 99 9.93 -4.02 16.59
CA HIS A 99 8.52 -3.66 16.58
C HIS A 99 7.94 -3.52 18.00
N LYS A 100 8.29 -4.43 18.92
CA LYS A 100 7.86 -4.35 20.33
C LYS A 100 8.47 -3.17 21.08
N SER A 101 9.69 -2.76 20.73
CA SER A 101 10.34 -1.61 21.36
C SER A 101 9.85 -0.26 20.81
N ASP A 102 9.08 -0.28 19.70
CA ASP A 102 8.53 0.91 19.04
C ASP A 102 9.61 1.92 18.60
N ASP A 103 10.84 1.42 18.38
CA ASP A 103 11.96 2.20 17.88
C ASP A 103 12.03 2.14 16.34
N LEU A 104 11.63 3.25 15.71
CA LEU A 104 11.53 3.35 14.26
C LEU A 104 12.85 3.13 13.53
N ALA A 105 13.97 3.54 14.14
CA ALA A 105 15.30 3.35 13.53
C ALA A 105 15.69 1.87 13.52
N SER A 106 15.43 1.17 14.63
CA SER A 106 15.65 -0.27 14.74
C SER A 106 14.71 -1.06 13.82
N ILE A 107 13.46 -0.62 13.64
CA ILE A 107 12.50 -1.21 12.70
C ILE A 107 13.02 -1.10 11.27
N ASP A 108 13.44 0.09 10.82
CA ASP A 108 13.97 0.30 9.47
C ASP A 108 15.18 -0.62 9.21
N ALA A 109 16.14 -0.65 10.12
CA ALA A 109 17.33 -1.50 9.98
C ALA A 109 16.99 -3.01 9.96
N ALA A 110 16.04 -3.44 10.79
CA ALA A 110 15.60 -4.84 10.82
C ALA A 110 14.81 -5.24 9.57
N MET A 111 13.98 -4.34 9.01
CA MET A 111 13.28 -4.55 7.74
C MET A 111 14.26 -4.70 6.58
N GLU A 112 15.30 -3.88 6.50
CA GLU A 112 16.36 -4.00 5.48
C GLU A 112 17.09 -5.32 5.57
N LYS A 113 17.48 -5.75 6.77
CA LYS A 113 18.13 -7.05 7.01
C LYS A 113 17.25 -8.21 6.56
N LEU A 114 15.96 -8.18 6.90
CA LEU A 114 15.01 -9.22 6.53
C LEU A 114 14.83 -9.30 5.01
N ASN A 115 14.71 -8.14 4.35
CA ASN A 115 14.62 -8.09 2.89
C ASN A 115 15.89 -8.62 2.22
N ALA A 116 17.07 -8.27 2.72
CA ALA A 116 18.35 -8.79 2.20
C ALA A 116 18.45 -10.30 2.37
N ALA A 117 18.03 -10.83 3.53
CA ALA A 117 18.01 -12.28 3.78
C ALA A 117 17.05 -13.00 2.80
N TRP A 118 15.89 -12.43 2.52
CA TRP A 118 14.95 -12.97 1.51
C TRP A 118 15.52 -12.95 0.10
N GLN A 119 16.16 -11.86 -0.31
CA GLN A 119 16.82 -11.79 -1.62
C GLN A 119 17.87 -12.87 -1.79
N ALA A 120 18.72 -13.07 -0.77
CA ALA A 120 19.73 -14.10 -0.77
C ALA A 120 19.14 -15.53 -0.83
N ALA A 121 18.04 -15.76 -0.11
CA ALA A 121 17.32 -17.03 -0.12
C ALA A 121 16.63 -17.30 -1.47
N SER A 122 15.99 -16.31 -2.05
CA SER A 122 15.30 -16.40 -3.34
C SER A 122 16.27 -16.68 -4.48
N THR A 123 17.42 -16.01 -4.52
CA THR A 123 18.45 -16.22 -5.55
C THR A 123 18.93 -17.67 -5.56
N GLU A 124 19.16 -18.25 -4.40
CA GLU A 124 19.63 -19.63 -4.28
C GLU A 124 18.54 -20.65 -4.65
N MET A 125 17.28 -20.38 -4.28
CA MET A 125 16.13 -21.19 -4.73
C MET A 125 16.02 -21.22 -6.25
N TYR A 126 16.19 -20.10 -6.93
CA TYR A 126 16.18 -20.03 -8.38
C TYR A 126 17.36 -20.78 -9.00
N GLN A 127 18.56 -20.66 -8.41
CA GLN A 127 19.74 -21.40 -8.87
C GLN A 127 19.60 -22.90 -8.66
N ALA A 128 19.06 -23.35 -7.52
CA ALA A 128 18.79 -24.75 -7.25
C ALA A 128 17.72 -25.34 -8.17
N ALA A 129 16.71 -24.55 -8.54
CA ALA A 129 15.66 -24.95 -9.48
C ALA A 129 16.15 -25.01 -10.94
N GLN A 130 17.22 -24.28 -11.27
CA GLN A 130 17.85 -24.31 -12.61
C GLN A 130 19.00 -25.30 -12.76
N GLN A 131 19.46 -25.93 -11.68
CA GLN A 131 20.39 -27.06 -11.80
C GLN A 131 19.59 -28.30 -12.23
N PRO A 132 19.77 -28.81 -13.44
CA PRO A 132 19.16 -30.09 -13.82
C PRO A 132 19.73 -31.16 -12.90
N ALA A 133 18.84 -31.87 -12.21
CA ALA A 133 19.19 -33.09 -11.48
C ALA A 133 20.02 -33.99 -12.40
N GLY A 134 21.22 -34.33 -11.94
CA GLY A 134 22.23 -35.00 -12.69
C GLY A 134 21.72 -36.20 -13.49
N GLU A 135 22.34 -36.39 -14.65
CA GLU A 135 22.47 -37.59 -15.47
C GLU A 135 21.47 -38.72 -15.19
N ALA A 136 20.47 -38.83 -16.05
CA ALA A 136 19.83 -40.10 -16.36
C ALA A 136 20.17 -40.47 -17.79
N PRO A 137 20.34 -41.79 -18.11
CA PRO A 137 21.08 -42.28 -19.26
C PRO A 137 20.35 -42.03 -20.58
N GLN A 138 21.17 -41.81 -21.61
CA GLN A 138 20.80 -41.78 -23.03
C GLN A 138 19.89 -42.94 -23.43
N GLY A 139 18.71 -42.61 -23.92
CA GLY A 139 17.77 -43.53 -24.56
C GLY A 139 16.89 -42.80 -25.53
N ASP A 140 17.32 -42.88 -26.79
CA ASP A 140 16.58 -42.89 -28.05
C ASP A 140 15.57 -41.82 -28.43
N ALA A 141 15.74 -41.37 -29.65
CA ALA A 141 15.02 -40.36 -30.39
C ALA A 141 13.52 -40.64 -30.55
N ALA A 142 12.66 -39.64 -30.27
CA ALA A 142 11.38 -39.50 -30.97
C ALA A 142 10.95 -38.02 -31.01
N GLN A 143 10.72 -37.62 -32.20
CA GLN A 143 10.19 -36.40 -32.80
C GLN A 143 9.25 -35.54 -31.96
N THR A 144 9.51 -34.25 -31.98
CA THR A 144 8.63 -33.14 -31.63
C THR A 144 7.34 -33.12 -32.45
N PRO A 145 6.22 -32.77 -31.86
CA PRO A 145 5.22 -31.92 -32.54
C PRO A 145 5.32 -30.48 -32.05
N ASN A 146 5.42 -29.65 -33.03
CA ASN A 146 5.28 -28.20 -33.00
C ASN A 146 3.91 -27.86 -32.45
N ASP A 147 3.83 -27.23 -31.25
CA ASP A 147 2.61 -26.63 -30.79
C ASP A 147 2.67 -25.13 -31.03
N GLU A 148 1.84 -24.72 -31.98
CA GLU A 148 1.54 -23.37 -32.40
C GLU A 148 1.16 -22.51 -31.19
N VAL A 149 1.89 -21.40 -31.03
CA VAL A 149 1.49 -20.29 -30.17
C VAL A 149 0.27 -19.63 -30.82
N THR A 150 -0.91 -19.84 -30.26
CA THR A 150 -2.12 -19.14 -30.68
C THR A 150 -2.08 -17.73 -30.12
N ASP A 151 -1.86 -16.77 -30.99
CA ASP A 151 -1.99 -15.33 -30.72
C ASP A 151 -3.47 -15.04 -30.43
N VAL A 152 -3.77 -14.53 -29.25
CA VAL A 152 -5.12 -14.09 -28.88
C VAL A 152 -5.25 -12.62 -29.25
N ASP A 153 -5.98 -12.34 -30.33
CA ASP A 153 -6.40 -11.00 -30.72
C ASP A 153 -7.32 -10.41 -29.64
N PHE A 154 -6.87 -9.31 -29.05
CA PHE A 154 -7.69 -8.49 -28.15
C PHE A 154 -8.52 -7.51 -28.99
N GLU A 155 -9.81 -7.74 -29.04
CA GLU A 155 -10.78 -6.83 -29.64
C GLU A 155 -11.16 -5.73 -28.63
N GLU A 156 -10.79 -4.50 -28.95
CA GLU A 156 -11.10 -3.29 -28.17
C GLU A 156 -12.57 -2.89 -28.40
N VAL A 157 -13.44 -3.13 -27.41
CA VAL A 157 -14.85 -2.70 -27.46
C VAL A 157 -14.92 -1.19 -27.21
N LYS A 158 -15.15 -0.41 -28.25
CA LYS A 158 -15.49 1.01 -28.15
C LYS A 158 -16.95 1.14 -27.69
N ASP A 159 -17.14 1.54 -26.45
CA ASP A 159 -18.43 2.01 -25.95
C ASP A 159 -18.78 3.34 -26.61
N ASN A 160 -19.84 3.28 -27.41
CA ASN A 160 -20.45 4.42 -28.09
C ASN A 160 -21.71 4.81 -27.32
N LYS A 161 -21.62 5.78 -26.37
CA LYS A 161 -22.73 6.71 -26.08
C LYS A 161 -22.29 7.87 -25.22
#